data_2b079107d7d24104711db57838e5fd48
#
_entry.id   2b079107d7d24104711db57838e5fd48
#
_cell.length_a   1.000
_cell.length_b   1.000
_cell.length_c   1.000
_cell.angle_alpha   90.00
_cell.angle_beta   90.00
_cell.angle_gamma   90.00
#
_symmetry.space_group_name_H-M   'P 1'
#
loop_
_entity.id
_entity.type
_entity.pdbx_description
1 polymer ?
#
loop_
_entity_poly.entity_id
_entity_poly.type
_entity_poly.pdbx_seq_one_letter_code
_entity_poly.pdbx_strand_id
1 'polypeptide(L)'
;MKRIMFVILLIVTPFLAQSKNDQNFKPVVDTLNSLFSEISLARSDTKKEDLNNEIIETLNKFLHTAGSFDHAIDTVKNLSCLKSSDNALRIYTWNLCYTDGSFKYFGFVQQKAGGKINVYGLHDRRNKNSIDTNKALEYYTTSEWFGCIYYECITTSWNSRTYYPLIGWDGADNLINRKIIEVLAFTKRGIPVFEKKMFKADRVISSRLIFEYADRATMLLRYNDKHKMIIIDHLSPAEDRFKDMYQYYGPDMSYDALEFKGGRWLLESNIDPEIAINYQKNPIVNRIKRHGASHDF
;
A
#
# COMPACT_ATOMS: atom_id res chain seq x y z
N MET A 1 -61.37 24.20 -33.40
CA MET A 1 -60.82 24.37 -32.02
C MET A 1 -59.74 23.32 -31.76
N LYS A 2 -58.43 23.68 -31.85
CA LYS A 2 -57.31 22.79 -31.57
C LYS A 2 -56.91 23.03 -30.12
N ARG A 3 -56.98 21.94 -29.29
CA ARG A 3 -56.48 21.95 -27.92
C ARG A 3 -54.99 21.67 -27.95
N ILE A 4 -54.18 22.62 -27.52
CA ILE A 4 -52.74 22.46 -27.29
C ILE A 4 -52.58 21.95 -25.86
N MET A 5 -52.01 20.72 -25.74
CA MET A 5 -51.69 20.10 -24.48
C MET A 5 -50.22 20.45 -24.14
N PHE A 6 -50.03 21.26 -23.09
CA PHE A 6 -48.69 21.56 -22.55
C PHE A 6 -48.22 20.38 -21.68
N VAL A 7 -47.16 19.71 -22.10
CA VAL A 7 -46.46 18.74 -21.27
C VAL A 7 -45.36 19.48 -20.52
N ILE A 8 -45.53 19.62 -19.21
CA ILE A 8 -44.49 20.17 -18.34
C ILE A 8 -43.56 19.02 -17.99
N LEU A 9 -42.33 19.06 -18.53
CA LEU A 9 -41.26 18.13 -18.21
C LEU A 9 -40.58 18.59 -16.89
N LEU A 10 -40.87 17.91 -15.79
CA LEU A 10 -40.19 18.11 -14.51
C LEU A 10 -38.77 17.47 -14.59
N ILE A 11 -37.77 18.30 -14.83
CA ILE A 11 -36.37 17.92 -14.70
C ILE A 11 -36.04 17.96 -13.20
N VAL A 12 -36.08 16.82 -12.56
CA VAL A 12 -35.53 16.64 -11.19
C VAL A 12 -34.02 16.47 -11.29
N THR A 13 -33.27 17.50 -10.94
CA THR A 13 -31.82 17.47 -10.87
C THR A 13 -31.37 16.75 -9.60
N PRO A 14 -30.55 15.67 -9.71
CA PRO A 14 -30.01 15.00 -8.52
C PRO A 14 -28.71 15.68 -8.06
N PHE A 15 -28.75 16.97 -7.68
CA PHE A 15 -27.53 17.74 -7.39
C PHE A 15 -27.31 18.10 -5.91
N LEU A 16 -28.08 17.54 -4.98
CA LEU A 16 -28.01 17.95 -3.57
C LEU A 16 -27.59 16.83 -2.57
N ALA A 17 -27.34 15.61 -3.05
CA ALA A 17 -27.00 14.50 -2.13
C ALA A 17 -25.50 14.34 -1.82
N GLN A 18 -24.59 14.90 -2.64
CA GLN A 18 -23.15 14.67 -2.53
C GLN A 18 -22.46 15.57 -1.50
N SER A 19 -23.00 16.74 -1.18
CA SER A 19 -22.35 17.70 -0.26
C SER A 19 -22.59 17.43 1.24
N LYS A 20 -23.59 16.62 1.58
CA LYS A 20 -23.94 16.35 2.98
C LYS A 20 -23.07 15.30 3.66
N ASN A 21 -22.47 14.36 2.88
CA ASN A 21 -21.61 13.30 3.46
C ASN A 21 -20.18 13.77 3.75
N ASP A 22 -19.63 14.70 2.97
CA ASP A 22 -18.25 15.16 3.14
C ASP A 22 -18.06 15.99 4.43
N GLN A 23 -19.07 16.70 4.86
CA GLN A 23 -19.00 17.49 6.10
C GLN A 23 -19.00 16.64 7.37
N ASN A 24 -19.56 15.43 7.35
CA ASN A 24 -19.63 14.57 8.53
C ASN A 24 -18.29 13.91 8.93
N PHE A 25 -17.32 13.79 8.03
CA PHE A 25 -16.05 13.10 8.32
C PHE A 25 -14.86 14.04 8.47
N LYS A 26 -15.03 15.33 8.22
CA LYS A 26 -13.97 16.34 8.44
C LYS A 26 -13.37 16.29 9.86
N PRO A 27 -14.16 16.17 10.95
CA PRO A 27 -13.58 16.09 12.30
C PRO A 27 -12.64 14.90 12.48
N VAL A 28 -12.92 13.75 11.85
CA VAL A 28 -12.05 12.57 11.90
C VAL A 28 -10.73 12.85 11.18
N VAL A 29 -10.78 13.47 10.00
CA VAL A 29 -9.59 13.85 9.22
C VAL A 29 -8.74 14.84 10.00
N ASP A 30 -9.35 15.86 10.62
CA ASP A 30 -8.65 16.87 11.42
C ASP A 30 -7.98 16.22 12.65
N THR A 31 -8.70 15.34 13.37
CA THR A 31 -8.16 14.59 14.51
C THR A 31 -6.95 13.72 14.11
N LEU A 32 -7.07 12.94 13.02
CA LEU A 32 -5.99 12.10 12.54
C LEU A 32 -4.77 12.92 12.13
N ASN A 33 -4.96 14.05 11.44
CA ASN A 33 -3.86 14.96 11.08
C ASN A 33 -3.16 15.55 12.30
N SER A 34 -3.91 15.90 13.37
CA SER A 34 -3.33 16.36 14.65
C SER A 34 -2.48 15.27 15.28
N LEU A 35 -3.02 14.05 15.43
CA LEU A 35 -2.31 12.91 16.04
C LEU A 35 -1.03 12.55 15.27
N PHE A 36 -1.08 12.48 13.93
CA PHE A 36 0.12 12.25 13.13
C PHE A 36 1.16 13.37 13.23
N SER A 37 0.70 14.62 13.36
CA SER A 37 1.59 15.75 13.60
C SER A 37 2.27 15.66 14.97
N GLU A 38 1.52 15.30 16.02
CA GLU A 38 2.05 15.11 17.36
C GLU A 38 3.06 13.95 17.43
N ILE A 39 2.81 12.83 16.74
CA ILE A 39 3.78 11.73 16.61
C ILE A 39 5.09 12.21 16.01
N SER A 40 5.03 13.05 14.97
CA SER A 40 6.24 13.58 14.31
C SER A 40 7.09 14.48 15.23
N LEU A 41 6.47 15.08 16.25
CA LEU A 41 7.12 15.92 17.24
C LEU A 41 7.52 15.16 18.52
N ALA A 42 6.98 13.96 18.74
CA ALA A 42 7.22 13.19 19.95
C ALA A 42 8.66 12.64 20.00
N ARG A 43 9.35 12.91 21.12
CA ARG A 43 10.74 12.50 21.35
C ARG A 43 10.91 11.15 22.03
N SER A 44 9.85 10.60 22.62
CA SER A 44 9.89 9.29 23.29
C SER A 44 9.02 8.29 22.55
N ASP A 45 9.47 7.05 22.48
CA ASP A 45 8.77 5.95 21.83
C ASP A 45 7.45 5.64 22.54
N THR A 46 7.41 5.72 23.87
CA THR A 46 6.18 5.57 24.65
C THR A 46 5.12 6.57 24.22
N LYS A 47 5.47 7.87 24.09
CA LYS A 47 4.51 8.89 23.64
C LYS A 47 4.04 8.63 22.22
N LYS A 48 4.93 8.16 21.33
CA LYS A 48 4.56 7.76 19.95
C LYS A 48 3.56 6.59 19.96
N GLU A 49 3.77 5.59 20.81
CA GLU A 49 2.87 4.44 20.95
C GLU A 49 1.50 4.85 21.51
N ASP A 50 1.46 5.72 22.51
CA ASP A 50 0.20 6.25 23.07
C ASP A 50 -0.64 6.96 22.00
N LEU A 51 -0.03 7.91 21.27
CA LEU A 51 -0.68 8.63 20.18
C LEU A 51 -1.11 7.69 19.05
N ASN A 52 -0.31 6.68 18.76
CA ASN A 52 -0.65 5.68 17.76
C ASN A 52 -1.86 4.82 18.18
N ASN A 53 -2.00 4.50 19.45
CA ASN A 53 -3.19 3.82 19.97
C ASN A 53 -4.45 4.67 19.75
N GLU A 54 -4.36 5.98 19.93
CA GLU A 54 -5.46 6.91 19.61
C GLU A 54 -5.78 6.93 18.10
N ILE A 55 -4.77 6.86 17.23
CA ILE A 55 -4.97 6.73 15.77
C ILE A 55 -5.70 5.43 15.45
N ILE A 56 -5.26 4.29 16.02
CA ILE A 56 -5.89 2.99 15.82
C ILE A 56 -7.36 3.03 16.22
N GLU A 57 -7.68 3.57 17.38
CA GLU A 57 -9.06 3.69 17.85
C GLU A 57 -9.91 4.59 16.96
N THR A 58 -9.38 5.77 16.58
CA THR A 58 -10.07 6.74 15.74
C THR A 58 -10.38 6.15 14.36
N LEU A 59 -9.38 5.53 13.71
CA LEU A 59 -9.57 4.85 12.44
C LEU A 59 -10.53 3.67 12.56
N ASN A 60 -10.39 2.84 13.58
CA ASN A 60 -11.29 1.70 13.77
C ASN A 60 -12.75 2.14 13.92
N LYS A 61 -13.03 3.17 14.70
CA LYS A 61 -14.38 3.75 14.84
C LYS A 61 -14.89 4.29 13.51
N PHE A 62 -14.05 5.06 12.78
CA PHE A 62 -14.40 5.60 11.47
C PHE A 62 -14.73 4.49 10.47
N LEU A 63 -13.88 3.47 10.35
CA LEU A 63 -14.04 2.41 9.35
C LEU A 63 -15.30 1.57 9.54
N HIS A 64 -15.85 1.50 10.77
CA HIS A 64 -17.11 0.84 11.06
C HIS A 64 -18.33 1.76 10.90
N THR A 65 -18.13 3.06 10.64
CA THR A 65 -19.23 4.01 10.44
C THR A 65 -19.86 3.82 9.05
N ALA A 66 -21.16 3.93 8.96
CA ALA A 66 -21.89 3.86 7.69
C ALA A 66 -21.37 4.93 6.71
N GLY A 67 -21.10 4.55 5.47
CA GLY A 67 -20.59 5.45 4.43
C GLY A 67 -19.07 5.65 4.44
N SER A 68 -18.33 5.19 5.45
CA SER A 68 -16.87 5.33 5.55
C SER A 68 -16.13 4.71 4.36
N PHE A 69 -16.63 3.61 3.80
CA PHE A 69 -16.00 2.97 2.64
C PHE A 69 -16.02 3.85 1.39
N ASP A 70 -17.07 4.61 1.19
CA ASP A 70 -17.23 5.46 0.01
C ASP A 70 -16.64 6.87 0.21
N HIS A 71 -16.27 7.20 1.47
CA HIS A 71 -15.65 8.48 1.81
C HIS A 71 -14.11 8.39 1.76
N ALA A 72 -13.48 9.34 1.06
CA ALA A 72 -12.03 9.41 0.98
C ALA A 72 -11.46 10.18 2.19
N ILE A 73 -10.46 9.59 2.85
CA ILE A 73 -9.63 10.24 3.88
C ILE A 73 -8.16 10.35 3.43
N ASP A 74 -7.94 10.43 2.13
CA ASP A 74 -6.64 10.52 1.46
C ASP A 74 -5.90 11.85 1.71
N THR A 75 -6.58 12.82 2.31
CA THR A 75 -6.00 14.08 2.79
C THR A 75 -5.32 13.96 4.16
N VAL A 76 -5.48 12.83 4.87
CA VAL A 76 -4.73 12.56 6.10
C VAL A 76 -3.26 12.33 5.76
N LYS A 77 -2.39 13.16 6.34
CA LYS A 77 -0.94 13.05 6.15
C LYS A 77 -0.41 11.83 6.88
N ASN A 78 0.65 11.23 6.37
CA ASN A 78 1.32 10.04 6.93
C ASN A 78 0.46 8.78 6.99
N LEU A 79 -0.73 8.79 6.38
CA LEU A 79 -1.59 7.63 6.18
C LEU A 79 -1.65 7.30 4.69
N SER A 80 -1.25 6.10 4.32
CA SER A 80 -1.56 5.57 3.00
C SER A 80 -3.00 5.07 2.98
N CYS A 81 -3.79 5.55 2.01
CA CYS A 81 -5.16 5.14 1.79
C CYS A 81 -5.33 4.73 0.33
N LEU A 82 -5.40 3.43 0.07
CA LEU A 82 -5.56 2.89 -1.27
C LEU A 82 -6.96 2.33 -1.45
N LYS A 83 -7.48 2.41 -2.68
CA LYS A 83 -8.75 1.83 -3.09
C LYS A 83 -8.53 0.98 -4.33
N SER A 84 -9.09 -0.23 -4.34
CA SER A 84 -9.04 -1.09 -5.52
C SER A 84 -9.92 -0.55 -6.66
N SER A 85 -9.55 -0.85 -7.91
CA SER A 85 -10.27 -0.37 -9.08
C SER A 85 -11.68 -0.98 -9.23
N ASP A 86 -11.92 -2.15 -8.62
CA ASP A 86 -13.24 -2.79 -8.57
C ASP A 86 -14.16 -2.26 -7.44
N ASN A 87 -13.69 -1.28 -6.68
CA ASN A 87 -14.41 -0.71 -5.52
C ASN A 87 -14.79 -1.73 -4.43
N ALA A 88 -14.09 -2.85 -4.30
CA ALA A 88 -14.36 -3.87 -3.31
C ALA A 88 -13.43 -3.81 -2.09
N LEU A 89 -12.30 -3.07 -2.21
CA LEU A 89 -11.25 -3.02 -1.19
C LEU A 89 -10.79 -1.59 -0.95
N ARG A 90 -10.56 -1.26 0.32
CA ARG A 90 -9.67 -0.18 0.77
C ARG A 90 -8.63 -0.75 1.71
N ILE A 91 -7.41 -0.23 1.63
CA ILE A 91 -6.33 -0.58 2.53
C ILE A 91 -5.69 0.70 3.07
N TYR A 92 -5.46 0.72 4.37
CA TYR A 92 -4.91 1.84 5.11
C TYR A 92 -3.64 1.36 5.79
N THR A 93 -2.51 2.04 5.58
CA THR A 93 -1.25 1.66 6.23
C THR A 93 -0.44 2.88 6.64
N TRP A 94 0.22 2.78 7.81
CA TRP A 94 1.13 3.78 8.34
C TRP A 94 2.20 3.11 9.19
N ASN A 95 3.19 3.87 9.63
CA ASN A 95 4.27 3.37 10.46
C ASN A 95 4.60 4.32 11.62
N LEU A 96 5.21 3.76 12.65
CA LEU A 96 6.01 4.49 13.62
C LEU A 96 7.50 4.28 13.30
N CYS A 97 8.26 5.36 13.33
CA CYS A 97 9.71 5.33 13.37
C CYS A 97 10.15 5.51 14.83
N TYR A 98 10.88 4.56 15.37
CA TYR A 98 11.38 4.58 16.74
C TYR A 98 12.71 5.33 16.85
N THR A 99 13.11 5.66 18.07
CA THR A 99 14.34 6.40 18.35
C THR A 99 15.61 5.62 17.97
N ASP A 100 15.53 4.29 17.90
CA ASP A 100 16.60 3.41 17.43
C ASP A 100 16.68 3.28 15.89
N GLY A 101 15.81 4.00 15.15
CA GLY A 101 15.71 3.93 13.70
C GLY A 101 14.89 2.76 13.15
N SER A 102 14.38 1.90 14.02
CA SER A 102 13.51 0.80 13.60
C SER A 102 12.08 1.27 13.29
N PHE A 103 11.37 0.47 12.50
CA PHE A 103 9.99 0.75 12.11
C PHE A 103 9.03 -0.33 12.61
N LYS A 104 7.80 0.10 12.94
CA LYS A 104 6.67 -0.79 13.17
C LYS A 104 5.49 -0.31 12.34
N TYR A 105 4.80 -1.24 11.73
CA TYR A 105 3.73 -0.95 10.78
C TYR A 105 2.37 -1.30 11.34
N PHE A 106 1.38 -0.55 10.90
CA PHE A 106 -0.01 -0.67 11.30
C PHE A 106 -0.89 -0.53 10.07
N GLY A 107 -2.07 -1.14 10.11
CA GLY A 107 -3.00 -0.97 9.00
C GLY A 107 -4.35 -1.59 9.25
N PHE A 108 -5.24 -1.31 8.29
CA PHE A 108 -6.58 -1.90 8.20
C PHE A 108 -6.89 -2.28 6.76
N VAL A 109 -7.60 -3.37 6.61
CA VAL A 109 -8.28 -3.76 5.37
C VAL A 109 -9.77 -3.55 5.57
N GLN A 110 -10.40 -2.78 4.69
CA GLN A 110 -11.85 -2.59 4.65
C GLN A 110 -12.37 -3.22 3.35
N GLN A 111 -13.20 -4.24 3.48
CA GLN A 111 -13.76 -5.01 2.37
C GLN A 111 -15.25 -4.75 2.22
N LYS A 112 -15.68 -4.46 0.99
CA LYS A 112 -17.10 -4.37 0.61
C LYS A 112 -17.50 -5.69 -0.08
N ALA A 113 -18.27 -6.52 0.61
CA ALA A 113 -18.71 -7.82 0.10
C ALA A 113 -20.15 -8.12 0.50
N GLY A 114 -20.97 -8.58 -0.44
CA GLY A 114 -22.36 -8.96 -0.18
C GLY A 114 -23.20 -7.84 0.45
N GLY A 115 -22.95 -6.58 0.11
CA GLY A 115 -23.63 -5.40 0.69
C GLY A 115 -23.19 -5.04 2.11
N LYS A 116 -22.18 -5.72 2.66
CA LYS A 116 -21.63 -5.46 3.99
C LYS A 116 -20.21 -4.92 3.87
N ILE A 117 -19.81 -4.15 4.88
CA ILE A 117 -18.44 -3.70 5.07
C ILE A 117 -17.82 -4.51 6.20
N ASN A 118 -16.72 -5.19 5.89
CA ASN A 118 -15.91 -5.91 6.86
C ASN A 118 -14.60 -5.14 7.08
N VAL A 119 -14.14 -5.06 8.33
CA VAL A 119 -12.91 -4.36 8.70
C VAL A 119 -11.98 -5.34 9.41
N TYR A 120 -10.72 -5.39 8.99
CA TYR A 120 -9.70 -6.27 9.55
C TYR A 120 -8.45 -5.45 9.90
N GLY A 121 -7.98 -5.54 11.13
CA GLY A 121 -6.70 -4.96 11.54
C GLY A 121 -5.52 -5.76 10.97
N LEU A 122 -4.46 -5.07 10.58
CA LEU A 122 -3.18 -5.64 10.17
C LEU A 122 -2.17 -5.48 11.31
N HIS A 123 -1.57 -6.59 11.74
CA HIS A 123 -0.66 -6.62 12.88
C HIS A 123 0.75 -7.03 12.43
N ASP A 124 1.68 -6.07 12.45
CA ASP A 124 3.11 -6.35 12.23
C ASP A 124 3.66 -7.15 13.42
N ARG A 125 3.97 -8.41 13.18
CA ARG A 125 4.51 -9.37 14.17
C ARG A 125 5.99 -9.68 13.93
N ARG A 126 6.65 -8.96 13.04
CA ARG A 126 8.06 -9.19 12.77
C ARG A 126 8.92 -8.96 14.01
N ASN A 127 9.92 -9.80 14.20
CA ASN A 127 10.96 -9.55 15.18
C ASN A 127 11.89 -8.47 14.62
N LYS A 128 12.00 -7.34 15.30
CA LYS A 128 12.84 -6.19 14.90
C LYS A 128 14.32 -6.57 14.67
N ASN A 129 14.82 -7.57 15.37
CA ASN A 129 16.26 -7.90 15.42
C ASN A 129 16.71 -8.98 14.42
N SER A 130 15.82 -9.61 13.68
CA SER A 130 16.16 -10.62 12.68
C SER A 130 15.04 -10.80 11.67
N ILE A 131 15.02 -9.95 10.65
CA ILE A 131 14.21 -10.27 9.48
C ILE A 131 15.04 -11.24 8.64
N ASP A 132 14.91 -12.51 8.93
CA ASP A 132 15.28 -13.54 7.98
C ASP A 132 14.30 -13.44 6.81
N THR A 133 14.79 -12.93 5.68
CA THR A 133 13.99 -12.75 4.46
C THR A 133 13.40 -14.08 3.99
N ASN A 134 14.01 -15.22 4.34
CA ASN A 134 13.45 -16.54 4.10
C ASN A 134 12.23 -16.82 4.99
N LYS A 135 12.22 -16.34 6.25
CA LYS A 135 11.04 -16.42 7.14
C LYS A 135 9.99 -15.35 6.86
N ALA A 136 10.35 -14.27 6.19
CA ALA A 136 9.39 -13.27 5.74
C ALA A 136 8.30 -13.86 4.84
N LEU A 137 8.55 -15.03 4.25
CA LEU A 137 7.56 -15.78 3.47
C LEU A 137 6.50 -16.49 4.32
N GLU A 138 6.59 -16.46 5.66
CA GLU A 138 5.66 -17.13 6.59
C GLU A 138 4.55 -16.22 7.13
N TYR A 139 4.60 -14.91 6.85
CA TYR A 139 3.58 -13.95 7.32
C TYR A 139 2.42 -13.85 6.32
N TYR A 140 1.37 -14.65 6.55
CA TYR A 140 0.28 -14.82 5.58
C TYR A 140 -1.09 -14.34 6.04
N THR A 141 -1.23 -13.97 7.31
CA THR A 141 -2.53 -13.57 7.88
C THR A 141 -2.50 -12.10 8.28
N THR A 142 -3.66 -11.54 8.58
CA THR A 142 -3.76 -10.18 9.12
C THR A 142 -3.20 -10.07 10.54
N SER A 143 -3.24 -11.14 11.32
CA SER A 143 -2.66 -11.21 12.67
C SER A 143 -1.14 -11.44 12.67
N GLU A 144 -0.59 -11.88 11.54
CA GLU A 144 0.84 -12.10 11.31
C GLU A 144 1.19 -11.50 9.95
N TRP A 145 1.09 -10.19 9.88
CA TRP A 145 1.36 -9.43 8.66
C TRP A 145 2.84 -9.03 8.60
N PHE A 146 3.41 -9.02 7.39
CA PHE A 146 4.82 -8.64 7.18
C PHE A 146 5.11 -7.19 7.59
N GLY A 147 4.14 -6.29 7.42
CA GLY A 147 4.29 -4.88 7.78
C GLY A 147 5.06 -4.07 6.74
N CYS A 148 4.35 -3.17 6.07
CA CYS A 148 4.92 -2.16 5.17
C CYS A 148 3.90 -1.05 4.91
N ILE A 149 4.32 0.04 4.28
CA ILE A 149 3.40 1.04 3.74
C ILE A 149 3.10 0.66 2.29
N TYR A 150 1.87 0.26 2.02
CA TYR A 150 1.43 0.06 0.65
C TYR A 150 1.20 1.41 -0.04
N TYR A 151 1.70 1.54 -1.25
CA TYR A 151 1.52 2.74 -2.06
C TYR A 151 0.87 2.47 -3.41
N GLU A 152 0.63 1.20 -3.74
CA GLU A 152 -0.08 0.80 -4.96
C GLU A 152 -0.92 -0.47 -4.71
N CYS A 153 -2.13 -0.49 -5.25
CA CYS A 153 -3.06 -1.62 -5.19
C CYS A 153 -3.54 -1.94 -6.61
N ILE A 154 -3.14 -3.08 -7.11
CA ILE A 154 -3.49 -3.58 -8.45
C ILE A 154 -4.65 -4.54 -8.30
N THR A 155 -5.61 -4.52 -9.23
CA THR A 155 -6.70 -5.48 -9.26
C THR A 155 -6.50 -6.45 -10.41
N THR A 156 -6.40 -7.75 -10.12
CA THR A 156 -6.28 -8.81 -11.13
C THR A 156 -7.32 -9.89 -10.90
N SER A 157 -7.71 -10.58 -11.98
CA SER A 157 -8.67 -11.67 -11.90
C SER A 157 -8.16 -12.92 -12.59
N TRP A 158 -8.37 -14.06 -11.94
CA TRP A 158 -8.03 -15.37 -12.48
C TRP A 158 -9.00 -16.44 -11.97
N ASN A 159 -9.52 -17.30 -12.86
CA ASN A 159 -10.48 -18.36 -12.53
C ASN A 159 -11.65 -17.85 -11.66
N SER A 160 -12.29 -16.75 -12.11
CA SER A 160 -13.43 -16.11 -11.45
C SER A 160 -13.15 -15.63 -10.00
N ARG A 161 -11.89 -15.40 -9.66
CA ARG A 161 -11.48 -14.82 -8.36
C ARG A 161 -10.69 -13.57 -8.59
N THR A 162 -10.90 -12.59 -7.72
CA THR A 162 -10.13 -11.35 -7.70
C THR A 162 -8.98 -11.47 -6.71
N TYR A 163 -7.84 -10.92 -7.10
CA TYR A 163 -6.61 -10.84 -6.32
C TYR A 163 -6.11 -9.39 -6.35
N TYR A 164 -5.47 -8.96 -5.28
CA TYR A 164 -4.98 -7.60 -5.13
C TYR A 164 -3.48 -7.61 -4.88
N PRO A 165 -2.64 -7.63 -5.95
CA PRO A 165 -1.23 -7.34 -5.79
C PRO A 165 -1.03 -5.96 -5.18
N LEU A 166 -0.27 -5.90 -4.09
CA LEU A 166 0.04 -4.70 -3.34
C LEU A 166 1.52 -4.43 -3.47
N ILE A 167 1.89 -3.18 -3.74
CA ILE A 167 3.28 -2.74 -3.74
C ILE A 167 3.50 -1.87 -2.53
N GLY A 168 4.53 -2.20 -1.75
CA GLY A 168 4.83 -1.55 -0.48
C GLY A 168 6.30 -1.18 -0.30
N TRP A 169 6.53 -0.39 0.74
CA TRP A 169 7.84 0.03 1.20
C TRP A 169 7.99 -0.25 2.70
N ASP A 170 9.17 -0.75 3.07
CA ASP A 170 9.63 -0.95 4.45
C ASP A 170 10.98 -0.26 4.63
N GLY A 171 11.07 0.65 5.61
CA GLY A 171 12.30 1.37 5.94
C GLY A 171 13.38 0.50 6.56
N ALA A 172 13.03 -0.74 6.91
CA ALA A 172 13.91 -1.76 7.45
C ALA A 172 14.80 -1.27 8.62
N ASP A 173 15.95 -0.67 8.31
CA ASP A 173 16.88 -0.10 9.28
C ASP A 173 17.64 1.09 8.66
N ASN A 174 18.65 1.60 9.37
CA ASN A 174 19.46 2.75 8.93
C ASN A 174 20.44 2.44 7.77
N LEU A 175 20.53 1.19 7.30
CA LEU A 175 21.45 0.75 6.25
C LEU A 175 20.74 0.37 4.96
N ILE A 176 19.54 -0.20 5.07
CA ILE A 176 18.77 -0.72 3.94
C ILE A 176 17.31 -0.30 4.00
N ASN A 177 16.71 -0.19 2.82
CA ASN A 177 15.28 -0.14 2.60
C ASN A 177 14.82 -1.41 1.87
N ARG A 178 13.51 -1.68 1.93
CA ARG A 178 12.89 -2.77 1.18
C ARG A 178 11.73 -2.27 0.34
N LYS A 179 11.62 -2.81 -0.85
CA LYS A 179 10.38 -2.80 -1.64
C LYS A 179 9.77 -4.20 -1.59
N ILE A 180 8.45 -4.24 -1.50
CA ILE A 180 7.70 -5.49 -1.32
C ILE A 180 6.60 -5.54 -2.35
N ILE A 181 6.42 -6.72 -2.95
CA ILE A 181 5.21 -7.06 -3.69
C ILE A 181 4.60 -8.28 -3.05
N GLU A 182 3.34 -8.22 -2.68
CA GLU A 182 2.59 -9.38 -2.16
C GLU A 182 1.13 -9.35 -2.64
N VAL A 183 0.43 -10.48 -2.53
CA VAL A 183 -0.93 -10.60 -3.02
C VAL A 183 -1.89 -10.73 -1.85
N LEU A 184 -2.74 -9.72 -1.66
CA LEU A 184 -3.91 -9.82 -0.81
C LEU A 184 -5.01 -10.56 -1.55
N ALA A 185 -5.57 -11.58 -0.92
CA ALA A 185 -6.72 -12.33 -1.41
C ALA A 185 -7.70 -12.60 -0.27
N PHE A 186 -8.89 -13.05 -0.62
CA PHE A 186 -9.89 -13.41 0.39
C PHE A 186 -10.20 -14.91 0.31
N THR A 187 -10.29 -15.53 1.48
CA THR A 187 -10.78 -16.92 1.59
C THR A 187 -12.25 -17.01 1.19
N LYS A 188 -12.80 -18.22 1.06
CA LYS A 188 -14.24 -18.43 0.82
C LYS A 188 -15.13 -17.81 1.92
N ARG A 189 -14.58 -17.62 3.13
CA ARG A 189 -15.28 -16.98 4.28
C ARG A 189 -15.12 -15.46 4.30
N GLY A 190 -14.43 -14.87 3.30
CA GLY A 190 -14.16 -13.43 3.24
C GLY A 190 -12.99 -12.96 4.12
N ILE A 191 -12.19 -13.86 4.68
CA ILE A 191 -11.04 -13.50 5.53
C ILE A 191 -9.85 -13.12 4.63
N PRO A 192 -9.21 -11.97 4.82
CA PRO A 192 -8.04 -11.57 4.05
C PRO A 192 -6.80 -12.40 4.41
N VAL A 193 -6.05 -12.79 3.38
CA VAL A 193 -4.83 -13.59 3.48
C VAL A 193 -3.80 -13.15 2.43
N PHE A 194 -2.50 -13.34 2.74
CA PHE A 194 -1.36 -12.99 1.88
C PHE A 194 -0.60 -14.24 1.38
N GLU A 195 -1.22 -15.41 1.43
CA GLU A 195 -0.60 -16.72 1.15
C GLU A 195 -0.50 -17.11 -0.33
N LYS A 196 -1.10 -16.34 -1.24
CA LYS A 196 -1.23 -16.74 -2.64
C LYS A 196 0.10 -16.68 -3.39
N LYS A 197 0.64 -17.85 -3.74
CA LYS A 197 1.86 -18.00 -4.52
C LYS A 197 1.60 -17.66 -5.99
N MET A 198 1.69 -16.37 -6.33
CA MET A 198 1.40 -15.87 -7.68
C MET A 198 2.62 -15.27 -8.38
N PHE A 199 3.74 -15.10 -7.70
CA PHE A 199 4.98 -14.59 -8.32
C PHE A 199 5.88 -15.75 -8.72
N LYS A 200 6.33 -15.73 -9.97
CA LYS A 200 7.29 -16.70 -10.50
C LYS A 200 8.53 -15.96 -11.00
N ALA A 201 9.62 -16.11 -10.27
CA ALA A 201 10.95 -15.68 -10.67
C ALA A 201 11.80 -16.94 -10.91
N ASP A 202 12.29 -17.12 -12.12
CA ASP A 202 12.99 -18.33 -12.56
C ASP A 202 12.18 -19.61 -12.28
N ARG A 203 12.70 -20.46 -11.37
CA ARG A 203 12.06 -21.72 -10.95
C ARG A 203 11.28 -21.59 -9.64
N VAL A 204 11.38 -20.43 -8.97
CA VAL A 204 10.77 -20.22 -7.65
C VAL A 204 9.40 -19.60 -7.81
N ILE A 205 8.43 -20.13 -7.06
CA ILE A 205 7.07 -19.57 -6.98
C ILE A 205 6.85 -19.14 -5.53
N SER A 206 6.55 -17.84 -5.35
CA SER A 206 6.40 -17.23 -4.02
C SER A 206 5.08 -16.45 -3.89
N SER A 207 4.69 -16.19 -2.65
CA SER A 207 3.56 -15.31 -2.31
C SER A 207 3.99 -13.85 -2.18
N ARG A 208 5.30 -13.59 -2.02
CA ARG A 208 5.90 -12.27 -1.82
C ARG A 208 7.24 -12.19 -2.53
N LEU A 209 7.57 -11.02 -3.06
CA LEU A 209 8.90 -10.64 -3.48
C LEU A 209 9.38 -9.49 -2.61
N ILE A 210 10.65 -9.55 -2.18
CA ILE A 210 11.31 -8.53 -1.36
C ILE A 210 12.59 -8.12 -2.07
N PHE A 211 12.75 -6.82 -2.27
CA PHE A 211 13.92 -6.20 -2.88
C PHE A 211 14.60 -5.34 -1.84
N GLU A 212 15.81 -5.72 -1.44
CA GLU A 212 16.63 -5.01 -0.45
C GLU A 212 17.68 -4.15 -1.17
N TYR A 213 17.81 -2.89 -0.75
CA TYR A 213 18.73 -1.93 -1.35
C TYR A 213 19.20 -0.91 -0.32
N ALA A 214 20.33 -0.25 -0.62
CA ALA A 214 20.93 0.76 0.25
C ALA A 214 19.93 1.86 0.63
N ASP A 215 19.91 2.29 1.88
CA ASP A 215 19.04 3.37 2.37
C ASP A 215 19.21 4.66 1.56
N ARG A 216 20.43 5.01 1.18
CA ARG A 216 20.78 6.16 0.32
C ARG A 216 20.30 6.05 -1.12
N ALA A 217 19.94 4.84 -1.60
CA ALA A 217 19.47 4.62 -2.96
C ALA A 217 17.96 4.84 -3.10
N THR A 218 17.51 5.00 -4.32
CA THR A 218 16.10 5.04 -4.68
C THR A 218 15.82 3.98 -5.71
N MET A 219 14.88 3.10 -5.43
CA MET A 219 14.47 2.03 -6.34
C MET A 219 13.08 2.31 -6.90
N LEU A 220 12.92 2.21 -8.21
CA LEU A 220 11.62 2.19 -8.87
C LEU A 220 10.99 0.80 -8.67
N LEU A 221 9.75 0.77 -8.21
CA LEU A 221 8.89 -0.40 -8.22
C LEU A 221 7.44 0.09 -8.32
N ARG A 222 6.77 -0.17 -9.45
CA ARG A 222 5.43 0.37 -9.70
C ARG A 222 4.71 -0.35 -10.83
N TYR A 223 3.39 -0.27 -10.83
CA TYR A 223 2.57 -0.77 -11.92
C TYR A 223 2.51 0.22 -13.08
N ASN A 224 2.67 -0.29 -14.29
CA ASN A 224 2.48 0.44 -15.53
C ASN A 224 1.15 0.02 -16.16
N ASP A 225 0.15 0.89 -16.06
CA ASP A 225 -1.21 0.61 -16.54
C ASP A 225 -1.27 0.44 -18.07
N LYS A 226 -0.41 1.13 -18.81
CA LYS A 226 -0.35 1.04 -20.28
C LYS A 226 0.12 -0.34 -20.74
N HIS A 227 1.16 -0.87 -20.09
CA HIS A 227 1.77 -2.15 -20.47
C HIS A 227 1.26 -3.32 -19.63
N LYS A 228 0.45 -3.04 -18.57
CA LYS A 228 -0.09 -4.05 -17.64
C LYS A 228 1.00 -4.87 -16.94
N MET A 229 2.12 -4.23 -16.64
CA MET A 229 3.30 -4.81 -16.00
C MET A 229 3.67 -4.08 -14.71
N ILE A 230 4.28 -4.78 -13.76
CA ILE A 230 4.97 -4.16 -12.63
C ILE A 230 6.42 -3.96 -13.03
N ILE A 231 6.86 -2.72 -13.15
CA ILE A 231 8.22 -2.34 -13.53
C ILE A 231 9.09 -2.27 -12.29
N ILE A 232 10.30 -2.79 -12.39
CA ILE A 232 11.25 -2.99 -11.29
C ILE A 232 12.61 -2.47 -11.75
N ASP A 233 13.24 -1.56 -10.99
CA ASP A 233 14.67 -1.30 -11.18
C ASP A 233 15.44 -2.57 -10.86
N HIS A 234 16.32 -3.00 -11.76
CA HIS A 234 17.27 -4.07 -11.47
C HIS A 234 18.26 -3.60 -10.41
N LEU A 235 18.48 -4.42 -9.39
CA LEU A 235 19.38 -4.11 -8.29
C LEU A 235 20.69 -4.89 -8.43
N SER A 236 21.79 -4.18 -8.39
CA SER A 236 23.13 -4.79 -8.39
C SER A 236 24.01 -4.20 -7.28
N PRO A 237 25.01 -4.95 -6.78
CA PRO A 237 25.99 -4.41 -5.86
C PRO A 237 26.89 -3.39 -6.57
N ALA A 238 27.34 -2.37 -5.85
CA ALA A 238 28.27 -1.37 -6.38
C ALA A 238 29.60 -1.97 -6.90
N GLU A 239 30.02 -3.08 -6.32
CA GLU A 239 31.19 -3.87 -6.72
C GLU A 239 30.92 -5.36 -6.38
N ASP A 240 31.51 -6.29 -7.13
CA ASP A 240 31.32 -7.75 -6.97
C ASP A 240 31.62 -8.26 -5.56
N ARG A 241 32.58 -7.64 -4.87
CA ARG A 241 32.91 -7.98 -3.47
C ARG A 241 31.78 -7.69 -2.49
N PHE A 242 30.80 -6.91 -2.84
CA PHE A 242 29.65 -6.57 -2.02
C PHE A 242 28.42 -7.43 -2.33
N LYS A 243 28.62 -8.54 -3.02
CA LYS A 243 27.54 -9.51 -3.25
C LYS A 243 26.93 -9.94 -1.91
N ASP A 244 25.59 -9.95 -1.85
CA ASP A 244 24.77 -10.28 -0.68
C ASP A 244 24.88 -9.27 0.50
N MET A 245 25.52 -8.10 0.27
CA MET A 245 25.61 -7.00 1.22
C MET A 245 24.70 -5.84 0.76
N TYR A 246 23.41 -5.93 1.07
CA TYR A 246 22.37 -5.07 0.47
C TYR A 246 22.51 -3.57 0.77
N GLN A 247 23.23 -3.16 1.82
CA GLN A 247 23.59 -1.76 2.06
C GLN A 247 24.47 -1.14 0.95
N TYR A 248 24.95 -1.95 0.00
CA TYR A 248 25.72 -1.51 -1.17
C TYR A 248 25.00 -1.78 -2.49
N TYR A 249 23.73 -2.19 -2.44
CA TYR A 249 22.91 -2.42 -3.63
C TYR A 249 22.18 -1.15 -4.05
N GLY A 250 22.05 -0.97 -5.35
CA GLY A 250 21.26 0.10 -5.95
C GLY A 250 20.86 -0.25 -7.39
N PRO A 251 20.00 0.57 -8.01
CA PRO A 251 19.67 0.45 -9.43
C PRO A 251 20.92 0.58 -10.33
N ASP A 252 21.04 -0.28 -11.32
CA ASP A 252 22.13 -0.27 -12.32
C ASP A 252 21.72 0.28 -13.68
N MET A 253 20.54 0.93 -13.75
CA MET A 253 19.93 1.52 -14.95
C MET A 253 19.31 0.48 -15.92
N SER A 254 19.29 -0.80 -15.58
CA SER A 254 18.48 -1.79 -16.27
C SER A 254 17.16 -2.01 -15.54
N TYR A 255 16.18 -2.59 -16.22
CA TYR A 255 14.83 -2.78 -15.70
C TYR A 255 14.36 -4.20 -15.88
N ASP A 256 13.67 -4.70 -14.87
CA ASP A 256 12.92 -5.94 -14.92
C ASP A 256 11.42 -5.64 -14.91
N ALA A 257 10.60 -6.61 -15.25
CA ALA A 257 9.14 -6.50 -15.12
C ALA A 257 8.50 -7.80 -14.66
N LEU A 258 7.35 -7.66 -14.01
CA LEU A 258 6.43 -8.76 -13.77
C LEU A 258 5.22 -8.60 -14.71
N GLU A 259 4.99 -9.58 -15.56
CA GLU A 259 3.83 -9.65 -16.44
C GLU A 259 2.84 -10.71 -15.95
N PHE A 260 1.54 -10.37 -15.92
CA PHE A 260 0.51 -11.30 -15.48
C PHE A 260 0.05 -12.22 -16.61
N LYS A 261 0.47 -13.48 -16.55
CA LYS A 261 0.13 -14.53 -17.54
C LYS A 261 -0.28 -15.83 -16.85
N GLY A 262 -1.38 -16.44 -17.26
CA GLY A 262 -1.80 -17.75 -16.76
C GLY A 262 -2.02 -17.81 -15.23
N GLY A 263 -2.49 -16.73 -14.62
CA GLY A 263 -2.74 -16.64 -13.17
C GLY A 263 -1.49 -16.39 -12.32
N ARG A 264 -0.37 -16.00 -12.94
CA ARG A 264 0.89 -15.71 -12.27
C ARG A 264 1.54 -14.45 -12.82
N TRP A 265 2.27 -13.78 -11.97
CA TRP A 265 3.19 -12.71 -12.32
C TRP A 265 4.56 -13.32 -12.64
N LEU A 266 4.93 -13.29 -13.91
CA LEU A 266 6.19 -13.86 -14.40
C LEU A 266 7.24 -12.78 -14.48
N LEU A 267 8.41 -13.00 -13.88
CA LEU A 267 9.53 -12.08 -13.95
C LEU A 267 10.18 -12.19 -15.33
N GLU A 268 10.30 -11.06 -16.00
CA GLU A 268 11.06 -10.85 -17.23
C GLU A 268 12.20 -9.88 -16.92
N SER A 269 13.44 -10.34 -17.09
CA SER A 269 14.62 -9.54 -16.83
C SER A 269 15.05 -8.75 -18.05
N ASN A 270 15.63 -7.57 -17.82
CA ASN A 270 16.23 -6.70 -18.84
C ASN A 270 15.23 -6.30 -19.94
N ILE A 271 14.10 -5.73 -19.53
CA ILE A 271 13.08 -5.20 -20.45
C ILE A 271 13.59 -3.90 -21.12
N ASP A 272 12.93 -3.55 -22.24
CA ASP A 272 13.21 -2.30 -22.95
C ASP A 272 13.02 -1.07 -22.01
N PRO A 273 14.06 -0.24 -21.83
CA PRO A 273 13.99 0.97 -21.02
C PRO A 273 12.86 1.95 -21.44
N GLU A 274 12.43 1.97 -22.70
CA GLU A 274 11.32 2.81 -23.14
C GLU A 274 10.00 2.45 -22.43
N ILE A 275 9.80 1.17 -22.10
CA ILE A 275 8.64 0.71 -21.32
C ILE A 275 8.69 1.27 -19.90
N ALA A 276 9.88 1.37 -19.32
CA ALA A 276 10.07 1.85 -17.95
C ALA A 276 10.00 3.38 -17.83
N ILE A 277 10.61 4.11 -18.78
CA ILE A 277 10.83 5.58 -18.73
C ILE A 277 9.55 6.36 -19.08
N ASN A 278 8.73 5.89 -20.00
CA ASN A 278 7.51 6.58 -20.47
C ASN A 278 6.39 6.66 -19.42
N TYR A 279 6.74 6.58 -18.16
CA TYR A 279 5.82 6.61 -17.03
C TYR A 279 5.79 7.99 -16.35
N GLN A 280 4.59 8.59 -16.25
CA GLN A 280 4.43 9.84 -15.51
C GLN A 280 4.71 9.62 -14.01
N LYS A 281 5.55 10.47 -13.42
CA LYS A 281 5.92 10.45 -12.00
C LYS A 281 4.67 10.53 -11.12
N ASN A 282 4.38 9.47 -10.38
CA ASN A 282 3.29 9.49 -9.40
C ASN A 282 3.72 10.28 -8.14
N PRO A 283 3.02 11.36 -7.77
CA PRO A 283 3.43 12.25 -6.67
C PRO A 283 3.41 11.58 -5.28
N ILE A 284 2.74 10.43 -5.11
CA ILE A 284 2.60 9.75 -3.82
C ILE A 284 3.94 9.20 -3.30
N VAL A 285 4.78 8.63 -4.15
CA VAL A 285 6.07 8.03 -3.73
C VAL A 285 7.03 9.08 -3.18
N ASN A 286 7.02 10.29 -3.74
CA ASN A 286 7.83 11.40 -3.24
C ASN A 286 7.35 11.96 -1.89
N ARG A 287 6.09 11.69 -1.52
CA ARG A 287 5.49 12.14 -0.26
C ARG A 287 5.90 11.26 0.92
N ILE A 288 6.03 9.95 0.71
CA ILE A 288 6.42 8.98 1.75
C ILE A 288 7.89 9.19 2.17
N LYS A 289 8.80 9.48 1.21
CA LYS A 289 10.22 9.72 1.49
C LYS A 289 10.52 10.98 2.31
N ARG A 290 9.72 12.05 2.18
CA ARG A 290 10.00 13.33 2.85
C ARG A 290 9.69 13.35 4.35
N HIS A 291 9.05 12.34 4.90
CA HIS A 291 8.61 12.31 6.29
C HIS A 291 9.32 11.27 7.15
N GLY A 292 10.18 10.43 6.57
CA GLY A 292 11.02 9.48 7.30
C GLY A 292 12.48 9.89 7.43
N ALA A 293 12.94 10.93 6.73
CA ALA A 293 14.34 11.36 6.73
C ALA A 293 14.43 12.87 6.78
N SER A 294 14.15 13.46 7.94
CA SER A 294 14.72 14.75 8.30
C SER A 294 15.96 14.50 9.18
N HIS A 295 17.03 14.06 8.55
CA HIS A 295 18.36 14.32 9.06
C HIS A 295 18.91 15.49 8.25
N ASP A 296 18.61 16.70 8.71
CA ASP A 296 19.40 17.88 8.40
C ASP A 296 20.75 17.74 9.12
N PHE A 297 21.82 17.63 8.33
CA PHE A 297 23.17 18.00 8.72
C PHE A 297 23.52 19.35 8.12
#